data_b930fb352bac93eb8627876a0ee80969
#
_entry.id   b930fb352bac93eb8627876a0ee80969
#
_cell.length_a   1.000
_cell.length_b   1.000
_cell.length_c   1.000
_cell.angle_alpha   90.00
_cell.angle_beta   90.00
_cell.angle_gamma   90.00
#
_symmetry.space_group_name_H-M   'P 1'
#
loop_
_entity.id
_entity.type
_entity.pdbx_description
1 polymer ?
#
loop_
_entity_poly.entity_id
_entity_poly.type
_entity_poly.pdbx_seq_one_letter_code
_entity_poly.pdbx_strand_id
1 'polypeptide(L)'
;MTVLVIDVGGTNLKVSVGGSGDVIKIPSGPDMTAARMAEQVQTALAGRSYDLVSIGYPGPVMNGRPASEPHNLGAGWMRFDYDQAFGKPVRVVNDAAMQALGSYQGGRMLFLGLGTGLGSAFVANGQLEPLELAHLPYRNGRTYEDYVGLRGFKRLGRKKWQRHVETVIELLKHGLQADYVMLGGGQTKKLKGLPPGVRIGDNSHAILGGIRLWETTISEASNPATVRPPTPAGGKAAPPPA
;
A
#
# COMPACT_ATOMS: atom_id res chain seq x y z
N MET A 1 -4.98 -17.10 -15.92
CA MET A 1 -5.21 -15.64 -15.91
C MET A 1 -3.89 -14.93 -15.80
N THR A 2 -3.59 -14.02 -16.72
CA THR A 2 -2.35 -13.25 -16.77
C THR A 2 -2.60 -11.88 -16.19
N VAL A 3 -1.83 -11.48 -15.16
CA VAL A 3 -2.00 -10.19 -14.49
C VAL A 3 -0.95 -9.20 -14.99
N LEU A 4 -1.39 -8.04 -15.44
CA LEU A 4 -0.55 -6.86 -15.62
C LEU A 4 -0.37 -6.19 -14.25
N VAL A 5 0.86 -6.05 -13.79
CA VAL A 5 1.18 -5.36 -12.54
C VAL A 5 1.91 -4.05 -12.85
N ILE A 6 1.42 -2.97 -12.28
CA ILE A 6 1.98 -1.61 -12.40
C ILE A 6 2.29 -1.09 -10.99
N ASP A 7 3.56 -1.00 -10.64
CA ASP A 7 4.05 -0.38 -9.39
C ASP A 7 4.40 1.08 -9.69
N VAL A 8 3.57 2.00 -9.22
CA VAL A 8 3.68 3.43 -9.51
C VAL A 8 4.61 4.09 -8.50
N GLY A 9 5.84 4.39 -8.92
CA GLY A 9 6.80 5.13 -8.10
C GLY A 9 6.98 6.57 -8.58
N GLY A 10 7.47 7.43 -7.70
CA GLY A 10 7.72 8.84 -8.00
C GLY A 10 8.86 9.11 -9.02
N THR A 11 9.69 8.11 -9.32
CA THR A 11 10.81 8.22 -10.29
C THR A 11 10.63 7.29 -11.48
N ASN A 12 10.07 6.12 -11.26
CA ASN A 12 9.81 5.12 -12.30
C ASN A 12 8.52 4.37 -11.98
N LEU A 13 7.76 4.04 -13.03
CA LEU A 13 6.81 2.95 -13.00
C LEU A 13 7.58 1.65 -13.21
N LYS A 14 7.17 0.57 -12.53
CA LYS A 14 7.64 -0.78 -12.82
C LYS A 14 6.46 -1.61 -13.32
N VAL A 15 6.60 -2.17 -14.47
CA VAL A 15 5.53 -2.87 -15.19
C VAL A 15 5.96 -4.30 -15.46
N SER A 16 5.10 -5.28 -15.16
CA SER A 16 5.35 -6.70 -15.44
C SER A 16 4.06 -7.38 -15.86
N VAL A 17 4.15 -8.33 -16.77
CA VAL A 17 3.03 -9.17 -17.23
C VAL A 17 3.29 -10.60 -16.80
N GLY A 18 2.37 -11.20 -16.04
CA GLY A 18 2.44 -12.59 -15.60
C GLY A 18 3.51 -12.90 -14.55
N GLY A 19 4.25 -11.91 -14.05
CA GLY A 19 5.23 -12.07 -12.96
C GLY A 19 6.50 -12.87 -13.31
N SER A 20 6.55 -13.47 -14.48
CA SER A 20 7.71 -14.19 -14.97
C SER A 20 8.39 -13.35 -16.06
N GLY A 21 9.52 -12.74 -15.76
CA GLY A 21 10.31 -12.10 -16.80
C GLY A 21 10.65 -10.64 -16.51
N ASP A 22 10.90 -9.90 -17.58
CA ASP A 22 11.46 -8.56 -17.53
C ASP A 22 10.50 -7.55 -16.90
N VAL A 23 10.98 -6.86 -15.88
CA VAL A 23 10.32 -5.68 -15.34
C VAL A 23 10.68 -4.50 -16.24
N ILE A 24 9.69 -3.98 -16.95
CA ILE A 24 9.81 -2.77 -17.76
C ILE A 24 9.83 -1.58 -16.79
N LYS A 25 10.81 -0.70 -16.92
CA LYS A 25 10.87 0.55 -16.16
C LYS A 25 10.54 1.71 -17.10
N ILE A 26 9.54 2.49 -16.72
CA ILE A 26 9.12 3.69 -17.45
C ILE A 26 9.41 4.89 -16.55
N PRO A 27 10.17 5.90 -16.99
CA PRO A 27 10.41 7.10 -16.20
C PRO A 27 9.11 7.78 -15.80
N SER A 28 9.01 8.18 -14.54
CA SER A 28 7.89 8.95 -13.99
C SER A 28 8.38 10.26 -13.37
N GLY A 29 7.49 11.03 -12.79
CA GLY A 29 7.83 12.32 -12.17
C GLY A 29 6.63 13.27 -12.18
N PRO A 30 6.83 14.57 -11.93
CA PRO A 30 5.77 15.55 -11.75
C PRO A 30 4.76 15.66 -12.92
N ASP A 31 5.18 15.28 -14.12
CA ASP A 31 4.31 15.31 -15.31
C ASP A 31 3.57 14.00 -15.57
N MET A 32 3.74 12.98 -14.72
CA MET A 32 3.08 11.68 -14.86
C MET A 32 1.66 11.74 -14.30
N THR A 33 0.69 11.96 -15.19
CA THR A 33 -0.75 11.84 -14.89
C THR A 33 -1.22 10.39 -15.02
N ALA A 34 -2.41 10.06 -14.50
CA ALA A 34 -2.98 8.72 -14.66
C ALA A 34 -3.19 8.36 -16.15
N ALA A 35 -3.66 9.30 -16.97
CA ALA A 35 -3.83 9.09 -18.42
C ALA A 35 -2.49 8.80 -19.10
N ARG A 36 -1.45 9.59 -18.80
CA ARG A 36 -0.11 9.37 -19.36
C ARG A 36 0.49 8.04 -18.92
N MET A 37 0.26 7.64 -17.66
CA MET A 37 0.66 6.32 -17.17
C MET A 37 0.02 5.21 -18.00
N ALA A 38 -1.29 5.26 -18.22
CA ALA A 38 -1.99 4.24 -18.99
C ALA A 38 -1.47 4.17 -20.44
N GLU A 39 -1.31 5.32 -21.10
CA GLU A 39 -0.78 5.41 -22.47
C GLU A 39 0.66 4.81 -22.57
N GLN A 40 1.55 5.22 -21.69
CA GLN A 40 2.94 4.76 -21.71
C GLN A 40 3.06 3.27 -21.38
N VAL A 41 2.25 2.76 -20.45
CA VAL A 41 2.20 1.34 -20.14
C VAL A 41 1.73 0.54 -21.35
N GLN A 42 0.63 0.94 -22.01
CA GLN A 42 0.12 0.26 -23.19
C GLN A 42 1.14 0.26 -24.33
N THR A 43 1.80 1.39 -24.56
CA THR A 43 2.89 1.50 -25.54
C THR A 43 4.05 0.55 -25.24
N ALA A 44 4.48 0.51 -23.96
CA ALA A 44 5.60 -0.34 -23.54
C ALA A 44 5.28 -1.84 -23.58
N LEU A 45 4.01 -2.22 -23.50
CA LEU A 45 3.59 -3.61 -23.57
C LEU A 45 3.66 -4.20 -24.99
N ALA A 46 3.68 -3.37 -26.03
CA ALA A 46 3.85 -3.79 -27.44
C ALA A 46 2.92 -4.98 -27.82
N GLY A 47 1.64 -4.94 -27.41
CA GLY A 47 0.65 -5.96 -27.73
C GLY A 47 0.69 -7.22 -26.86
N ARG A 48 1.46 -7.27 -25.78
CA ARG A 48 1.39 -8.36 -24.80
C ARG A 48 -0.02 -8.45 -24.20
N SER A 49 -0.61 -9.63 -24.20
CA SER A 49 -1.95 -9.87 -23.66
C SER A 49 -1.94 -10.03 -22.14
N TYR A 50 -2.97 -9.53 -21.48
CA TYR A 50 -3.26 -9.70 -20.07
C TYR A 50 -4.77 -9.76 -19.85
N ASP A 51 -5.19 -10.37 -18.74
CA ASP A 51 -6.60 -10.55 -18.39
C ASP A 51 -7.06 -9.56 -17.31
N LEU A 52 -6.16 -9.21 -16.40
CA LEU A 52 -6.40 -8.44 -15.17
C LEU A 52 -5.28 -7.41 -14.98
N VAL A 53 -5.58 -6.33 -14.23
CA VAL A 53 -4.61 -5.26 -13.96
C VAL A 53 -4.54 -4.97 -12.46
N SER A 54 -3.33 -4.92 -11.91
CA SER A 54 -3.05 -4.46 -10.55
C SER A 54 -2.22 -3.20 -10.58
N ILE A 55 -2.65 -2.18 -9.83
CA ILE A 55 -1.93 -0.91 -9.73
C ILE A 55 -1.57 -0.65 -8.27
N GLY A 56 -0.28 -0.58 -7.95
CA GLY A 56 0.24 -0.07 -6.69
C GLY A 56 0.38 1.45 -6.77
N TYR A 57 -0.43 2.16 -6.02
CA TYR A 57 -0.53 3.62 -6.05
C TYR A 57 0.25 4.25 -4.90
N PRO A 58 1.05 5.32 -5.12
CA PRO A 58 1.87 5.94 -4.08
C PRO A 58 1.07 6.95 -3.23
N GLY A 59 0.02 6.49 -2.58
CA GLY A 59 -0.88 7.29 -1.75
C GLY A 59 -2.03 6.46 -1.19
N PRO A 60 -2.90 7.08 -0.38
CA PRO A 60 -4.06 6.40 0.18
C PRO A 60 -5.04 5.96 -0.91
N VAL A 61 -5.56 4.75 -0.76
CA VAL A 61 -6.58 4.16 -1.62
C VAL A 61 -7.78 3.76 -0.77
N MET A 62 -8.96 4.20 -1.16
CA MET A 62 -10.23 3.87 -0.52
C MET A 62 -11.20 3.31 -1.56
N ASN A 63 -11.85 2.21 -1.22
CA ASN A 63 -12.81 1.55 -2.14
C ASN A 63 -12.22 1.28 -3.54
N GLY A 64 -10.95 0.85 -3.60
CA GLY A 64 -10.26 0.56 -4.86
C GLY A 64 -9.94 1.78 -5.73
N ARG A 65 -10.00 3.01 -5.18
CA ARG A 65 -9.69 4.26 -5.89
C ARG A 65 -8.73 5.14 -5.09
N PRO A 66 -7.81 5.88 -5.75
CA PRO A 66 -7.00 6.90 -5.08
C PRO A 66 -7.86 7.90 -4.32
N ALA A 67 -7.57 8.12 -3.05
CA ALA A 67 -8.31 9.03 -2.17
C ALA A 67 -7.75 10.46 -2.16
N SER A 68 -6.53 10.66 -2.66
CA SER A 68 -5.89 11.96 -2.86
C SER A 68 -4.98 11.91 -4.09
N GLU A 69 -4.63 13.07 -4.62
CA GLU A 69 -3.61 13.15 -5.68
C GLU A 69 -2.20 12.84 -5.12
N PRO A 70 -1.30 12.25 -5.91
CA PRO A 70 0.02 11.86 -5.44
C PRO A 70 0.95 13.07 -5.30
N HIS A 71 1.78 13.10 -4.26
CA HIS A 71 2.65 14.27 -3.98
C HIS A 71 3.74 14.53 -5.03
N ASN A 72 4.24 13.49 -5.69
CA ASN A 72 5.43 13.57 -6.57
C ASN A 72 5.12 13.24 -8.03
N LEU A 73 3.85 13.21 -8.39
CA LEU A 73 3.37 12.93 -9.75
C LEU A 73 2.39 14.02 -10.19
N GLY A 74 2.00 14.01 -11.46
CA GLY A 74 0.97 14.89 -11.99
C GLY A 74 -0.41 14.53 -11.42
N ALA A 75 -1.39 15.41 -11.60
CA ALA A 75 -2.76 15.23 -11.13
C ALA A 75 -3.61 14.32 -12.04
N GLY A 76 -4.87 14.09 -11.62
CA GLY A 76 -5.86 13.37 -12.41
C GLY A 76 -5.99 11.89 -12.09
N TRP A 77 -5.50 11.45 -10.92
CA TRP A 77 -5.54 10.04 -10.50
C TRP A 77 -6.85 9.66 -9.81
N MET A 78 -7.46 10.56 -9.03
CA MET A 78 -8.66 10.27 -8.22
C MET A 78 -9.90 9.95 -9.05
N ARG A 79 -10.05 10.58 -10.22
CA ARG A 79 -11.25 10.47 -11.08
C ARG A 79 -11.00 9.70 -12.37
N PHE A 80 -9.83 9.09 -12.50
CA PHE A 80 -9.49 8.35 -13.71
C PHE A 80 -10.24 7.01 -13.77
N ASP A 81 -10.76 6.70 -14.94
CA ASP A 81 -11.41 5.42 -15.20
C ASP A 81 -10.38 4.39 -15.66
N TYR A 82 -9.84 3.65 -14.69
CA TYR A 82 -8.80 2.66 -14.94
C TYR A 82 -9.32 1.48 -15.75
N ASP A 83 -10.56 1.02 -15.48
CA ASP A 83 -11.15 -0.14 -16.18
C ASP A 83 -11.35 0.21 -17.66
N GLN A 84 -11.87 1.39 -17.96
CA GLN A 84 -12.02 1.86 -19.34
C GLN A 84 -10.66 2.01 -20.04
N ALA A 85 -9.66 2.58 -19.36
CA ALA A 85 -8.36 2.83 -19.96
C ALA A 85 -7.62 1.56 -20.33
N PHE A 86 -7.71 0.51 -19.52
CA PHE A 86 -7.05 -0.77 -19.79
C PHE A 86 -7.94 -1.80 -20.49
N GLY A 87 -9.25 -1.56 -20.58
CA GLY A 87 -10.23 -2.49 -21.16
C GLY A 87 -10.31 -3.83 -20.41
N LYS A 88 -9.92 -3.85 -19.14
CA LYS A 88 -9.83 -5.03 -18.27
C LYS A 88 -10.19 -4.64 -16.84
N PRO A 89 -10.62 -5.61 -15.98
CA PRO A 89 -10.80 -5.34 -14.56
C PRO A 89 -9.51 -4.86 -13.90
N VAL A 90 -9.60 -3.75 -13.16
CA VAL A 90 -8.46 -3.13 -12.47
C VAL A 90 -8.66 -3.14 -10.96
N ARG A 91 -7.64 -3.53 -10.22
CA ARG A 91 -7.55 -3.35 -8.76
C ARG A 91 -6.45 -2.34 -8.45
N VAL A 92 -6.82 -1.27 -7.76
CA VAL A 92 -5.88 -0.25 -7.27
C VAL A 92 -5.74 -0.42 -5.77
N VAL A 93 -4.52 -0.52 -5.29
CA VAL A 93 -4.17 -0.56 -3.86
C VAL A 93 -2.99 0.38 -3.59
N ASN A 94 -2.76 0.72 -2.33
CA ASN A 94 -1.55 1.43 -1.96
C ASN A 94 -0.29 0.60 -2.28
N ASP A 95 0.79 1.23 -2.71
CA ASP A 95 2.06 0.59 -3.11
C ASP A 95 2.69 -0.26 -1.97
N ALA A 96 2.63 0.25 -0.72
CA ALA A 96 3.09 -0.50 0.43
C ALA A 96 2.19 -1.73 0.72
N ALA A 97 0.88 -1.62 0.52
CA ALA A 97 -0.05 -2.73 0.65
C ALA A 97 0.21 -3.82 -0.41
N MET A 98 0.47 -3.42 -1.66
CA MET A 98 0.84 -4.36 -2.72
C MET A 98 2.17 -5.05 -2.40
N GLN A 99 3.18 -4.31 -1.94
CA GLN A 99 4.46 -4.89 -1.53
C GLN A 99 4.33 -5.81 -0.30
N ALA A 100 3.45 -5.46 0.65
CA ALA A 100 3.14 -6.29 1.81
C ALA A 100 2.61 -7.66 1.39
N LEU A 101 1.61 -7.67 0.51
CA LEU A 101 1.00 -8.91 0.03
C LEU A 101 2.01 -9.83 -0.64
N GLY A 102 2.91 -9.29 -1.45
CA GLY A 102 3.98 -10.06 -2.08
C GLY A 102 5.03 -10.57 -1.11
N SER A 103 5.24 -9.87 0.01
CA SER A 103 6.20 -10.24 1.05
C SER A 103 5.63 -11.24 2.07
N TYR A 104 4.32 -11.48 2.04
CA TYR A 104 3.63 -12.30 3.04
C TYR A 104 4.04 -13.77 3.01
N GLN A 105 4.31 -14.34 4.19
CA GLN A 105 4.79 -15.70 4.40
C GLN A 105 3.93 -16.50 5.41
N GLY A 106 2.69 -16.08 5.63
CA GLY A 106 1.78 -16.68 6.62
C GLY A 106 1.78 -15.95 7.96
N GLY A 107 0.84 -16.32 8.85
CA GLY A 107 0.68 -15.70 10.17
C GLY A 107 0.17 -14.26 10.13
N ARG A 108 0.56 -13.46 11.10
CA ARG A 108 0.19 -12.05 11.26
C ARG A 108 1.39 -11.16 10.96
N MET A 109 1.45 -10.59 9.77
CA MET A 109 2.57 -9.79 9.31
C MET A 109 2.24 -8.29 9.33
N LEU A 110 3.07 -7.50 10.01
CA LEU A 110 3.10 -6.05 9.82
C LEU A 110 4.15 -5.71 8.75
N PHE A 111 3.75 -5.02 7.70
CA PHE A 111 4.65 -4.44 6.72
C PHE A 111 4.89 -2.96 7.01
N LEU A 112 6.17 -2.54 6.98
CA LEU A 112 6.56 -1.15 7.11
C LEU A 112 7.51 -0.76 5.97
N GLY A 113 7.08 0.15 5.12
CA GLY A 113 7.84 0.68 3.99
C GLY A 113 8.65 1.91 4.37
N LEU A 114 9.96 1.76 4.63
CA LEU A 114 10.86 2.85 4.96
C LEU A 114 11.37 3.53 3.68
N GLY A 115 10.66 4.56 3.25
CA GLY A 115 10.92 5.31 2.03
C GLY A 115 11.13 6.80 2.28
N THR A 116 10.56 7.64 1.42
CA THR A 116 10.41 9.09 1.66
C THR A 116 9.58 9.31 2.92
N GLY A 117 8.48 8.57 3.05
CA GLY A 117 7.61 8.47 4.20
C GLY A 117 7.70 7.11 4.91
N LEU A 118 6.59 6.73 5.53
CA LEU A 118 6.36 5.44 6.17
C LEU A 118 5.09 4.80 5.60
N GLY A 119 5.24 3.90 4.62
CA GLY A 119 4.13 3.05 4.19
C GLY A 119 3.83 1.96 5.21
N SER A 120 2.58 1.54 5.32
CA SER A 120 2.20 0.48 6.25
C SER A 120 1.03 -0.35 5.71
N ALA A 121 1.06 -1.65 6.03
CA ALA A 121 -0.03 -2.58 5.76
C ALA A 121 0.04 -3.75 6.75
N PHE A 122 -1.06 -4.41 6.96
CA PHE A 122 -1.14 -5.61 7.77
C PHE A 122 -1.68 -6.77 6.92
N VAL A 123 -1.11 -7.94 7.07
CA VAL A 123 -1.62 -9.15 6.41
C VAL A 123 -1.77 -10.23 7.46
N ALA A 124 -2.98 -10.76 7.60
CA ALA A 124 -3.27 -11.85 8.50
C ALA A 124 -4.20 -12.86 7.84
N ASN A 125 -3.86 -14.16 7.95
CA ASN A 125 -4.64 -15.24 7.36
C ASN A 125 -4.91 -15.05 5.84
N GLY A 126 -3.96 -14.46 5.13
CA GLY A 126 -4.10 -14.14 3.72
C GLY A 126 -4.96 -12.92 3.40
N GLN A 127 -5.51 -12.23 4.38
CA GLN A 127 -6.29 -11.00 4.20
C GLN A 127 -5.38 -9.78 4.32
N LEU A 128 -5.48 -8.88 3.35
CA LEU A 128 -4.75 -7.63 3.30
C LEU A 128 -5.57 -6.50 3.92
N GLU A 129 -4.98 -5.82 4.90
CA GLU A 129 -5.52 -4.62 5.54
C GLU A 129 -4.55 -3.45 5.28
N PRO A 130 -4.83 -2.56 4.34
CA PRO A 130 -4.06 -1.33 4.17
C PRO A 130 -4.13 -0.47 5.43
N LEU A 131 -2.99 0.05 5.86
CA LEU A 131 -2.91 0.89 7.06
C LEU A 131 -2.27 2.24 6.72
N GLU A 132 -2.67 3.30 7.44
CA GLU A 132 -2.08 4.63 7.36
C GLU A 132 -1.54 5.04 8.74
N LEU A 133 -0.41 4.42 9.13
CA LEU A 133 0.21 4.63 10.44
C LEU A 133 1.20 5.81 10.45
N ALA A 134 1.58 6.32 9.27
CA ALA A 134 2.59 7.37 9.12
C ALA A 134 2.32 8.61 9.96
N HIS A 135 1.06 9.03 9.99
CA HIS A 135 0.63 10.29 10.61
C HIS A 135 0.22 10.17 12.07
N LEU A 136 0.29 8.97 12.66
CA LEU A 136 0.03 8.80 14.08
C LEU A 136 1.05 9.58 14.92
N PRO A 137 0.61 10.22 16.03
CA PRO A 137 1.48 10.96 16.94
C PRO A 137 2.57 10.07 17.54
N TYR A 138 3.79 10.60 17.61
CA TYR A 138 4.91 9.86 18.20
C TYR A 138 5.59 10.67 19.32
N ARG A 139 6.46 11.62 18.98
CA ARG A 139 7.23 12.41 19.98
C ARG A 139 7.30 13.88 19.60
N ASN A 140 7.29 14.75 20.60
CA ASN A 140 7.48 16.20 20.44
C ASN A 140 6.57 16.82 19.37
N GLY A 141 5.28 16.43 19.36
CA GLY A 141 4.30 16.94 18.40
C GLY A 141 4.52 16.49 16.95
N ARG A 142 5.36 15.46 16.72
CA ARG A 142 5.67 14.91 15.40
C ARG A 142 5.16 13.48 15.28
N THR A 143 5.01 13.04 14.04
CA THR A 143 4.47 11.73 13.68
C THR A 143 5.53 10.64 13.59
N TYR A 144 5.12 9.39 13.41
CA TYR A 144 6.04 8.29 13.12
C TYR A 144 6.88 8.59 11.88
N GLU A 145 6.25 9.05 10.79
CA GLU A 145 6.96 9.38 9.55
C GLU A 145 8.06 10.42 9.74
N ASP A 146 7.81 11.45 10.53
CA ASP A 146 8.79 12.49 10.83
C ASP A 146 10.08 11.96 11.47
N TYR A 147 10.00 10.79 12.11
CA TYR A 147 11.14 10.16 12.77
C TYR A 147 11.76 9.03 11.96
N VAL A 148 10.96 8.20 11.27
CA VAL A 148 11.48 7.00 10.60
C VAL A 148 11.59 7.14 9.08
N GLY A 149 10.93 8.12 8.47
CA GLY A 149 11.07 8.45 7.05
C GLY A 149 12.39 9.16 6.72
N LEU A 150 12.57 9.50 5.44
CA LEU A 150 13.78 10.14 4.93
C LEU A 150 14.09 11.47 5.67
N ARG A 151 13.07 12.26 6.01
CA ARG A 151 13.24 13.51 6.76
C ARG A 151 13.85 13.26 8.14
N GLY A 152 13.37 12.22 8.83
CA GLY A 152 13.93 11.76 10.10
C GLY A 152 15.39 11.34 9.97
N PHE A 153 15.71 10.54 8.96
CA PHE A 153 17.08 10.13 8.69
C PHE A 153 18.03 11.32 8.47
N LYS A 154 17.64 12.29 7.63
CA LYS A 154 18.44 13.50 7.35
C LYS A 154 18.66 14.36 8.61
N ARG A 155 17.63 14.52 9.45
CA ARG A 155 17.66 15.35 10.67
C ARG A 155 18.46 14.70 11.79
N LEU A 156 18.30 13.40 12.02
CA LEU A 156 18.81 12.71 13.22
C LEU A 156 20.16 12.01 12.99
N GLY A 157 20.51 11.76 11.74
CA GLY A 157 21.62 10.90 11.38
C GLY A 157 21.32 9.42 11.64
N ARG A 158 22.09 8.54 11.00
CA ARG A 158 21.81 7.09 10.97
C ARG A 158 21.58 6.46 12.34
N LYS A 159 22.49 6.72 13.32
CA LYS A 159 22.46 6.04 14.63
C LYS A 159 21.22 6.36 15.45
N LYS A 160 20.80 7.65 15.49
CA LYS A 160 19.59 8.07 16.20
C LYS A 160 18.33 7.65 15.44
N TRP A 161 18.35 7.78 14.12
CA TRP A 161 17.25 7.35 13.27
C TRP A 161 16.96 5.86 13.43
N GLN A 162 17.96 4.99 13.40
CA GLN A 162 17.78 3.56 13.58
C GLN A 162 17.14 3.20 14.92
N ARG A 163 17.52 3.85 16.02
CA ARG A 163 16.87 3.63 17.32
C ARG A 163 15.36 3.96 17.28
N HIS A 164 14.98 5.03 16.56
CA HIS A 164 13.56 5.35 16.39
C HIS A 164 12.86 4.32 15.51
N VAL A 165 13.49 3.82 14.46
CA VAL A 165 12.95 2.72 13.65
C VAL A 165 12.69 1.49 14.51
N GLU A 166 13.67 1.07 15.32
CA GLU A 166 13.54 -0.07 16.23
C GLU A 166 12.40 0.14 17.24
N THR A 167 12.32 1.32 17.87
CA THR A 167 11.24 1.65 18.81
C THR A 167 9.87 1.61 18.14
N VAL A 168 9.72 2.19 16.94
CA VAL A 168 8.45 2.21 16.20
C VAL A 168 8.05 0.80 15.79
N ILE A 169 9.00 -0.02 15.34
CA ILE A 169 8.75 -1.43 15.02
C ILE A 169 8.18 -2.16 16.24
N GLU A 170 8.81 -2.01 17.42
CA GLU A 170 8.34 -2.68 18.64
C GLU A 170 6.94 -2.22 19.05
N LEU A 171 6.70 -0.90 19.07
CA LEU A 171 5.40 -0.36 19.44
C LEU A 171 4.29 -0.87 18.52
N LEU A 172 4.50 -0.83 17.21
CA LEU A 172 3.50 -1.23 16.23
C LEU A 172 3.34 -2.75 16.19
N LYS A 173 4.43 -3.52 16.31
CA LYS A 173 4.36 -4.99 16.37
C LYS A 173 3.52 -5.45 17.56
N HIS A 174 3.74 -4.88 18.75
CA HIS A 174 2.97 -5.24 19.94
C HIS A 174 1.52 -4.74 19.85
N GLY A 175 1.32 -3.49 19.44
CA GLY A 175 -0.03 -2.92 19.35
C GLY A 175 -0.94 -3.65 18.37
N LEU A 176 -0.39 -4.13 17.26
CA LEU A 176 -1.12 -4.90 16.24
C LEU A 176 -1.04 -6.41 16.45
N GLN A 177 -0.32 -6.87 17.48
CA GLN A 177 -0.11 -8.29 17.77
C GLN A 177 0.43 -9.05 16.55
N ALA A 178 1.43 -8.46 15.87
CA ALA A 178 2.06 -9.08 14.71
C ALA A 178 3.07 -10.14 15.15
N ASP A 179 3.09 -11.28 14.46
CA ASP A 179 4.07 -12.34 14.68
C ASP A 179 5.47 -11.88 14.25
N TYR A 180 5.52 -11.16 13.13
CA TYR A 180 6.76 -10.62 12.58
C TYR A 180 6.52 -9.32 11.82
N VAL A 181 7.62 -8.59 11.57
CA VAL A 181 7.62 -7.36 10.78
C VAL A 181 8.44 -7.56 9.51
N MET A 182 7.87 -7.17 8.39
CA MET A 182 8.55 -7.11 7.11
C MET A 182 8.87 -5.65 6.77
N LEU A 183 10.13 -5.33 6.55
CA LEU A 183 10.56 -3.99 6.16
C LEU A 183 10.76 -3.92 4.64
N GLY A 184 10.18 -2.91 4.02
CA GLY A 184 10.41 -2.54 2.63
C GLY A 184 10.97 -1.12 2.50
N GLY A 185 11.11 -0.66 1.24
CA GLY A 185 11.53 0.69 0.92
C GLY A 185 13.06 0.91 0.92
N GLY A 186 13.48 1.96 0.21
CA GLY A 186 14.89 2.20 -0.09
C GLY A 186 15.78 2.54 1.12
N GLN A 187 15.18 2.96 2.26
CA GLN A 187 15.94 3.30 3.47
C GLN A 187 16.37 2.08 4.27
N THR A 188 15.81 0.89 4.03
CA THR A 188 16.20 -0.36 4.70
C THR A 188 17.69 -0.66 4.56
N LYS A 189 18.29 -0.29 3.42
CA LYS A 189 19.73 -0.42 3.14
C LYS A 189 20.63 0.33 4.14
N LYS A 190 20.08 1.26 4.91
CA LYS A 190 20.82 2.07 5.91
C LYS A 190 20.80 1.48 7.31
N LEU A 191 19.97 0.45 7.54
CA LEU A 191 19.92 -0.27 8.81
C LEU A 191 21.17 -1.16 8.98
N LYS A 192 21.65 -1.22 10.21
CA LYS A 192 22.71 -2.14 10.62
C LYS A 192 22.15 -3.10 11.64
N GLY A 193 22.00 -4.37 11.23
CA GLY A 193 21.31 -5.36 12.03
C GLY A 193 19.79 -5.13 12.09
N LEU A 194 19.08 -6.15 12.51
CA LEU A 194 17.63 -6.13 12.66
C LEU A 194 17.24 -6.72 14.01
N PRO A 195 16.20 -6.21 14.68
CA PRO A 195 15.65 -6.87 15.86
C PRO A 195 15.11 -8.26 15.55
N PRO A 196 14.99 -9.15 16.54
CA PRO A 196 14.37 -10.46 16.37
C PRO A 196 12.94 -10.35 15.80
N GLY A 197 12.62 -11.23 14.83
CA GLY A 197 11.32 -11.23 14.17
C GLY A 197 11.11 -10.11 13.15
N VAL A 198 12.17 -9.40 12.78
CA VAL A 198 12.16 -8.41 11.70
C VAL A 198 12.93 -8.94 10.49
N ARG A 199 12.36 -8.79 9.30
CA ARG A 199 12.94 -9.24 8.02
C ARG A 199 12.93 -8.09 7.03
N ILE A 200 13.83 -8.12 6.03
CA ILE A 200 13.80 -7.18 4.90
C ILE A 200 13.20 -7.89 3.70
N GLY A 201 12.20 -7.28 3.11
CA GLY A 201 11.60 -7.74 1.86
C GLY A 201 12.39 -7.24 0.64
N ASP A 202 12.21 -7.93 -0.49
CA ASP A 202 12.76 -7.51 -1.77
C ASP A 202 11.81 -6.59 -2.53
N ASN A 203 12.35 -5.69 -3.34
CA ASN A 203 11.54 -4.78 -4.16
C ASN A 203 10.76 -5.49 -5.28
N SER A 204 11.13 -6.72 -5.64
CA SER A 204 10.37 -7.56 -6.57
C SER A 204 9.03 -8.04 -5.98
N HIS A 205 8.90 -7.99 -4.66
CA HIS A 205 7.67 -8.37 -3.98
C HIS A 205 6.45 -7.51 -4.38
N ALA A 206 6.65 -6.28 -4.86
CA ALA A 206 5.54 -5.48 -5.40
C ALA A 206 4.87 -6.18 -6.59
N ILE A 207 5.65 -6.77 -7.50
CA ILE A 207 5.12 -7.51 -8.65
C ILE A 207 4.36 -8.77 -8.19
N LEU A 208 4.96 -9.56 -7.29
CA LEU A 208 4.31 -10.74 -6.72
C LEU A 208 3.02 -10.37 -5.98
N GLY A 209 3.03 -9.24 -5.25
CA GLY A 209 1.85 -8.72 -4.56
C GLY A 209 0.72 -8.34 -5.50
N GLY A 210 1.05 -7.72 -6.63
CA GLY A 210 0.07 -7.40 -7.66
C GLY A 210 -0.61 -8.63 -8.25
N ILE A 211 0.10 -9.76 -8.39
CA ILE A 211 -0.47 -11.03 -8.82
C ILE A 211 -1.38 -11.60 -7.72
N ARG A 212 -0.87 -11.71 -6.50
CA ARG A 212 -1.60 -12.22 -5.33
C ARG A 212 -2.85 -11.42 -4.98
N LEU A 213 -2.92 -10.17 -5.41
CA LEU A 213 -4.08 -9.31 -5.21
C LEU A 213 -5.37 -9.92 -5.79
N TRP A 214 -5.28 -10.75 -6.80
CA TRP A 214 -6.41 -11.43 -7.43
C TRP A 214 -6.72 -12.81 -6.83
N GLU A 215 -5.81 -13.34 -6.03
CA GLU A 215 -5.97 -14.59 -5.28
C GLU A 215 -6.49 -14.35 -3.87
N THR A 216 -6.40 -13.10 -3.38
CA THR A 216 -6.68 -12.71 -2.00
C THR A 216 -8.02 -11.99 -1.91
N THR A 217 -8.80 -12.29 -0.87
CA THR A 217 -9.95 -11.48 -0.48
C THR A 217 -9.41 -10.22 0.19
N ILE A 218 -9.59 -9.05 -0.43
CA ILE A 218 -9.38 -7.77 0.26
C ILE A 218 -10.58 -7.63 1.20
N SER A 219 -10.33 -7.41 2.50
CA SER A 219 -11.41 -7.17 3.44
C SER A 219 -12.27 -6.01 2.94
N GLU A 220 -13.55 -6.29 2.68
CA GLU A 220 -14.54 -5.28 2.27
C GLU A 220 -14.95 -4.35 3.43
N ALA A 221 -14.28 -4.46 4.57
CA ALA A 221 -14.57 -3.63 5.76
C ALA A 221 -14.44 -2.11 5.52
N SER A 222 -13.99 -1.71 4.33
CA SER A 222 -13.89 -0.30 3.91
C SER A 222 -15.10 0.17 3.08
N ASN A 223 -16.14 -0.65 2.86
CA ASN A 223 -17.31 -0.20 2.12
C ASN A 223 -18.43 0.24 3.08
N PRO A 224 -18.61 1.55 3.37
CA PRO A 224 -19.68 2.03 4.25
C PRO A 224 -21.09 1.75 3.70
N ALA A 225 -21.22 1.35 2.43
CA ALA A 225 -22.49 1.00 1.82
C ALA A 225 -23.06 -0.37 2.29
N THR A 226 -22.25 -1.21 2.95
CA THR A 226 -22.71 -2.52 3.48
C THR A 226 -23.09 -2.50 4.96
N VAL A 227 -22.85 -1.40 5.66
CA VAL A 227 -23.33 -1.23 7.03
C VAL A 227 -24.81 -0.89 6.98
N ARG A 228 -25.68 -1.89 7.05
CA ARG A 228 -27.12 -1.63 7.31
C ARG A 228 -27.23 -0.91 8.66
N PRO A 229 -27.93 0.25 8.70
CA PRO A 229 -28.18 0.90 9.98
C PRO A 229 -28.94 -0.09 10.88
N PRO A 230 -28.64 -0.13 12.19
CA PRO A 230 -29.39 -1.01 13.10
C PRO A 230 -30.88 -0.68 12.99
N THR A 231 -31.69 -1.71 12.78
CA THR A 231 -33.14 -1.59 12.81
C THR A 231 -33.54 -0.99 14.15
N PRO A 232 -34.30 0.11 14.21
CA PRO A 232 -34.72 0.68 15.48
C PRO A 232 -35.52 -0.37 16.25
N ALA A 233 -35.07 -0.67 17.46
CA ALA A 233 -35.79 -1.57 18.37
C ALA A 233 -37.22 -1.06 18.50
N GLY A 234 -38.18 -1.91 18.19
CA GLY A 234 -39.62 -1.59 18.21
C GLY A 234 -40.03 -0.98 19.54
N GLY A 235 -40.34 0.32 19.51
CA GLY A 235 -40.93 0.99 20.65
C GLY A 235 -42.28 0.35 20.97
N LYS A 236 -42.43 -0.18 22.19
CA LYS A 236 -43.72 -0.61 22.73
C LYS A 236 -44.62 0.61 22.74
N ALA A 237 -45.75 0.51 22.04
CA ALA A 237 -46.84 1.49 22.13
C ALA A 237 -47.28 1.64 23.57
N ALA A 238 -47.35 2.89 24.04
CA ALA A 238 -47.95 3.21 25.35
C ALA A 238 -49.46 2.93 25.28
N PRO A 239 -50.11 2.44 26.38
CA PRO A 239 -51.53 2.26 26.41
C PRO A 239 -52.27 3.61 26.47
N PRO A 240 -53.53 3.71 25.97
CA PRO A 240 -54.29 4.94 25.95
C PRO A 240 -54.68 5.36 27.39
N PRO A 241 -54.82 6.65 27.65
CA PRO A 241 -55.26 7.16 28.95
C PRO A 241 -56.73 6.82 29.22
N ALA A 242 -57.04 6.58 30.52
CA ALA A 242 -58.37 6.28 31.06
C ALA A 242 -59.28 7.51 31.05
#